data_90b7e2ae77a54f6c0cf722c02747c640
#
_entry.id   90b7e2ae77a54f6c0cf722c02747c640
#
_cell.length_a   1.000
_cell.length_b   1.000
_cell.length_c   1.000
_cell.angle_alpha   90.00
_cell.angle_beta   90.00
_cell.angle_gamma   90.00
#
_symmetry.space_group_name_H-M   'P 1'
#
loop_
_entity.id
_entity.type
_entity.pdbx_description
1 polymer ?
#
loop_
_entity_poly.entity_id
_entity_poly.type
_entity_poly.pdbx_seq_one_letter_code
_entity_poly.pdbx_strand_id
1 'polypeptide(L)'
;MLIGAGERIAVPGRADMTYRFRAHSEYLYLTDRDRPGGILAFDPHDGWVDFVKPVTRDERLWEGASTEDEVGVSVVELATWLERRRDRPIACLGAPMPHLTSMDGLVADLREALNAIRRRKDEVELARMRAAESATSAGFAAIAPLIEPGRTERELQIELEAAFFRNGGDSVAFETIVGGGPNSAVLHFPPTSRPFADGDLVLVDAGAEYRGYASDITRTYPASGRFTSEQQEIYAIVRAASERATARCTPGIEWREVHRIAATTIADGLVDFGLLHGDPQSLVERGAQSVFFPHGIGHMVGLGVRDAGEVLPGREPSEDDFPRLRVDLPLEVGHVFTVEPGIYVVPALIHDAQFRERYRDAVDWERAESMLDFGGMRIENNLLITDGDPEVLTGDVPLVA
;
A
#
# COMPACT_ATOMS: atom_id res chain seq x y z
N MET A 1 -2.86 5.71 28.93
CA MET A 1 -2.39 5.55 27.55
C MET A 1 -1.93 6.89 27.01
N LEU A 2 -0.82 6.94 26.29
CA LEU A 2 -0.34 8.12 25.59
C LEU A 2 -0.14 7.76 24.12
N ILE A 3 -0.45 8.67 23.21
CA ILE A 3 -0.33 8.45 21.77
C ILE A 3 0.40 9.65 21.17
N GLY A 4 1.64 9.45 20.71
CA GLY A 4 2.48 10.51 20.17
C GLY A 4 2.21 10.76 18.68
N ALA A 5 2.10 12.04 18.30
CA ALA A 5 2.03 12.43 16.89
C ALA A 5 3.39 12.28 16.17
N GLY A 6 4.48 12.47 16.90
CA GLY A 6 5.84 12.57 16.36
C GLY A 6 6.29 14.01 16.22
N GLU A 7 7.57 14.17 15.84
CA GLU A 7 8.23 15.46 15.65
C GLU A 7 8.68 15.61 14.19
N ARG A 8 8.89 16.85 13.76
CA ARG A 8 9.49 17.13 12.45
C ARG A 8 10.91 16.57 12.38
N ILE A 9 11.27 15.95 11.30
CA ILE A 9 12.60 15.39 11.05
C ILE A 9 13.38 16.37 10.18
N ALA A 10 14.52 16.85 10.70
CA ALA A 10 15.41 17.75 9.95
C ALA A 10 16.03 17.01 8.74
N VAL A 11 16.14 17.71 7.62
CA VAL A 11 16.88 17.20 6.46
C VAL A 11 18.38 17.24 6.77
N PRO A 12 19.11 16.12 6.68
CA PRO A 12 20.54 16.08 7.01
C PRO A 12 21.33 17.09 6.20
N GLY A 13 22.17 17.88 6.91
CA GLY A 13 23.02 18.91 6.30
C GLY A 13 22.29 20.18 5.82
N ARG A 14 21.00 20.33 6.14
CA ARG A 14 20.19 21.53 5.81
C ARG A 14 19.53 22.05 7.07
N ALA A 15 20.14 23.08 7.67
CA ALA A 15 19.86 23.52 9.04
C ALA A 15 18.42 24.03 9.29
N ASP A 16 17.75 24.53 8.27
CA ASP A 16 16.43 25.17 8.32
C ASP A 16 15.33 24.39 7.58
N MET A 17 15.66 23.18 7.06
CA MET A 17 14.72 22.35 6.32
C MET A 17 14.34 21.11 7.10
N THR A 18 13.05 20.79 7.08
CA THR A 18 12.50 19.52 7.57
C THR A 18 11.85 18.75 6.43
N TYR A 19 11.80 17.44 6.56
CA TYR A 19 10.87 16.64 5.74
C TYR A 19 9.44 17.06 6.03
N ARG A 20 8.54 16.89 5.03
CA ARG A 20 7.11 17.10 5.26
C ARG A 20 6.68 16.27 6.46
N PHE A 21 6.09 16.92 7.45
CA PHE A 21 5.57 16.24 8.62
C PHE A 21 4.29 15.48 8.25
N ARG A 22 4.15 14.33 8.86
CA ARG A 22 2.93 13.54 8.92
C ARG A 22 2.84 12.92 10.30
N ALA A 23 1.74 13.15 10.98
CA ALA A 23 1.50 12.56 12.29
C ALA A 23 1.38 11.03 12.17
N HIS A 24 1.82 10.34 13.22
CA HIS A 24 1.65 8.87 13.29
C HIS A 24 0.18 8.49 13.11
N SER A 25 -0.09 7.45 12.34
CA SER A 25 -1.46 7.05 11.97
C SER A 25 -2.38 6.81 13.17
N GLU A 26 -1.87 6.25 14.28
CA GLU A 26 -2.65 6.05 15.52
C GLU A 26 -3.10 7.38 16.16
N TYR A 27 -2.24 8.42 16.11
CA TYR A 27 -2.59 9.76 16.58
C TYR A 27 -3.59 10.44 15.63
N LEU A 28 -3.29 10.41 14.33
CA LEU A 28 -4.12 11.01 13.29
C LEU A 28 -5.54 10.42 13.29
N TYR A 29 -5.66 9.09 13.42
CA TYR A 29 -6.94 8.39 13.50
C TYR A 29 -7.86 8.90 14.61
N LEU A 30 -7.28 9.13 15.81
CA LEU A 30 -8.04 9.51 17.00
C LEU A 30 -8.28 11.02 17.11
N THR A 31 -7.48 11.86 16.43
CA THR A 31 -7.55 13.33 16.57
C THR A 31 -7.98 14.06 15.32
N ASP A 32 -7.84 13.43 14.15
CA ASP A 32 -7.96 14.06 12.82
C ASP A 32 -7.02 15.27 12.64
N ARG A 33 -5.85 15.26 13.33
CA ARG A 33 -4.88 16.37 13.35
C ARG A 33 -3.51 15.92 12.89
N ASP A 34 -2.98 16.59 11.88
CA ASP A 34 -1.59 16.41 11.41
C ASP A 34 -0.67 17.43 12.11
N ARG A 35 -0.31 17.16 13.39
CA ARG A 35 0.29 18.13 14.28
C ARG A 35 1.59 17.64 14.92
N PRO A 36 2.73 18.29 14.65
CA PRO A 36 4.01 17.90 15.28
C PRO A 36 3.99 18.15 16.77
N GLY A 37 4.57 17.22 17.54
CA GLY A 37 4.73 17.29 18.98
C GLY A 37 3.44 17.14 19.79
N GLY A 38 2.31 16.80 19.14
CA GLY A 38 1.06 16.49 19.83
C GLY A 38 1.12 15.15 20.57
N ILE A 39 0.48 15.08 21.74
CA ILE A 39 0.32 13.84 22.52
C ILE A 39 -1.11 13.74 23.00
N LEU A 40 -1.85 12.74 22.49
CA LEU A 40 -3.17 12.42 22.99
C LEU A 40 -3.04 11.49 24.19
N ALA A 41 -3.58 11.88 25.33
CA ALA A 41 -3.58 11.08 26.55
C ALA A 41 -4.98 10.58 26.87
N PHE A 42 -5.06 9.37 27.40
CA PHE A 42 -6.30 8.79 27.94
C PHE A 42 -6.07 8.24 29.34
N ASP A 43 -6.94 8.61 30.24
CA ASP A 43 -7.06 8.04 31.58
C ASP A 43 -8.49 7.52 31.80
N PRO A 44 -8.70 6.28 32.29
CA PRO A 44 -10.04 5.71 32.47
C PRO A 44 -10.96 6.52 33.41
N HIS A 45 -10.40 7.35 34.29
CA HIS A 45 -11.17 8.18 35.23
C HIS A 45 -11.44 9.59 34.68
N ASP A 46 -10.44 10.18 34.01
CA ASP A 46 -10.46 11.58 33.59
C ASP A 46 -10.79 11.76 32.09
N GLY A 47 -10.76 10.65 31.32
CA GLY A 47 -11.04 10.65 29.88
C GLY A 47 -9.85 11.11 29.04
N TRP A 48 -10.14 11.71 27.89
CA TRP A 48 -9.18 12.15 26.92
C TRP A 48 -8.64 13.56 27.20
N VAL A 49 -7.34 13.74 27.02
CA VAL A 49 -6.68 15.04 27.08
C VAL A 49 -5.76 15.17 25.88
N ASP A 50 -5.94 16.20 25.05
CA ASP A 50 -5.06 16.50 23.91
C ASP A 50 -3.99 17.50 24.36
N PHE A 51 -2.76 17.03 24.51
CA PHE A 51 -1.59 17.86 24.80
C PHE A 51 -0.99 18.38 23.50
N VAL A 52 -0.88 19.69 23.42
CA VAL A 52 -0.47 20.39 22.23
C VAL A 52 0.79 21.22 22.48
N LYS A 53 1.67 21.24 21.49
CA LYS A 53 2.86 22.08 21.52
C LYS A 53 2.43 23.53 21.29
N PRO A 54 2.83 24.49 22.15
CA PRO A 54 2.57 25.89 21.91
C PRO A 54 3.20 26.37 20.60
N VAL A 55 2.45 27.11 19.82
CA VAL A 55 2.93 27.67 18.54
C VAL A 55 3.90 28.81 18.82
N THR A 56 5.13 28.69 18.34
CA THR A 56 6.16 29.71 18.47
C THR A 56 5.92 30.92 17.57
N ARG A 57 6.58 32.03 17.84
CA ARG A 57 6.57 33.23 16.97
C ARG A 57 7.10 32.89 15.57
N ASP A 58 8.13 32.04 15.50
CA ASP A 58 8.76 31.66 14.22
C ASP A 58 7.84 30.76 13.41
N GLU A 59 7.15 29.77 14.01
CA GLU A 59 6.14 28.97 13.32
C GLU A 59 5.00 29.83 12.77
N ARG A 60 4.57 30.88 13.50
CA ARG A 60 3.57 31.83 12.96
C ARG A 60 4.12 32.63 11.78
N LEU A 61 5.38 33.01 11.83
CA LEU A 61 6.04 33.84 10.80
C LEU A 61 6.37 33.02 9.56
N TRP A 62 6.92 31.83 9.73
CA TRP A 62 7.48 31.05 8.63
C TRP A 62 6.53 29.98 8.08
N GLU A 63 5.59 29.49 8.89
CA GLU A 63 4.74 28.36 8.54
C GLU A 63 3.25 28.70 8.53
N GLY A 64 2.88 29.90 8.94
CA GLY A 64 1.48 30.34 8.98
C GLY A 64 0.64 29.64 10.05
N ALA A 65 1.28 29.06 11.09
CA ALA A 65 0.57 28.40 12.18
C ALA A 65 -0.42 29.34 12.87
N SER A 66 -1.61 28.86 13.19
CA SER A 66 -2.74 29.62 13.72
C SER A 66 -3.01 29.31 15.19
N THR A 67 -3.94 30.08 15.78
CA THR A 67 -4.42 29.80 17.14
C THR A 67 -5.25 28.52 17.24
N GLU A 68 -5.79 28.03 16.12
CA GLU A 68 -6.49 26.74 16.07
C GLU A 68 -5.56 25.57 16.32
N ASP A 69 -4.26 25.76 15.98
CA ASP A 69 -3.21 24.78 16.27
C ASP A 69 -2.90 24.67 17.77
N GLU A 70 -3.33 25.61 18.59
CA GLU A 70 -3.12 25.63 20.04
C GLU A 70 -4.33 25.12 20.85
N VAL A 71 -5.39 24.65 20.17
CA VAL A 71 -6.57 24.11 20.88
C VAL A 71 -6.20 22.80 21.56
N GLY A 72 -6.17 22.82 22.89
CA GLY A 72 -5.77 21.70 23.75
C GLY A 72 -5.09 22.19 25.03
N VAL A 73 -4.51 21.28 25.78
CA VAL A 73 -3.69 21.58 26.96
C VAL A 73 -2.23 21.70 26.53
N SER A 74 -1.49 22.68 27.05
CA SER A 74 -0.08 22.81 26.72
C SER A 74 0.70 21.52 27.06
N VAL A 75 1.54 21.03 26.15
CA VAL A 75 2.39 19.85 26.38
C VAL A 75 3.33 20.02 27.59
N VAL A 76 3.60 21.25 28.02
CA VAL A 76 4.38 21.55 29.22
C VAL A 76 3.71 20.99 30.48
N GLU A 77 2.38 20.86 30.48
CA GLU A 77 1.61 20.31 31.60
C GLU A 77 1.61 18.78 31.66
N LEU A 78 2.11 18.10 30.61
CA LEU A 78 2.17 16.65 30.56
C LEU A 78 2.93 16.05 31.74
N ALA A 79 4.06 16.66 32.12
CA ALA A 79 4.87 16.20 33.26
C ALA A 79 4.07 16.21 34.57
N THR A 80 3.29 17.27 34.82
CA THR A 80 2.41 17.37 35.98
C THR A 80 1.25 16.38 35.91
N TRP A 81 0.71 16.17 34.74
CA TRP A 81 -0.36 15.18 34.50
C TRP A 81 0.12 13.75 34.78
N LEU A 82 1.34 13.40 34.36
CA LEU A 82 2.00 12.11 34.60
C LEU A 82 2.35 11.93 36.08
N GLU A 83 2.88 12.94 36.75
CA GLU A 83 3.23 12.87 38.19
C GLU A 83 2.02 12.51 39.06
N ARG A 84 0.85 13.03 38.75
CA ARG A 84 -0.41 12.68 39.44
C ARG A 84 -0.81 11.22 39.23
N ARG A 85 -0.16 10.50 38.29
CA ARG A 85 -0.46 9.12 37.86
C ARG A 85 0.74 8.19 37.97
N ARG A 86 1.77 8.59 38.72
CA ARG A 86 3.05 7.87 38.84
C ARG A 86 2.91 6.40 39.26
N ASP A 87 1.85 6.04 39.96
CA ASP A 87 1.59 4.68 40.44
C ASP A 87 0.75 3.84 39.45
N ARG A 88 0.47 4.38 38.26
CA ARG A 88 -0.30 3.69 37.21
C ARG A 88 0.59 3.22 36.07
N PRO A 89 0.28 2.08 35.46
CA PRO A 89 1.01 1.64 34.27
C PRO A 89 0.77 2.60 33.11
N ILE A 90 1.80 2.81 32.30
CA ILE A 90 1.77 3.66 31.11
C ILE A 90 1.90 2.76 29.88
N ALA A 91 1.04 2.99 28.88
CA ALA A 91 1.22 2.48 27.53
C ALA A 91 1.44 3.66 26.57
N CYS A 92 2.51 3.59 25.77
CA CYS A 92 2.83 4.56 24.75
C CYS A 92 2.61 3.96 23.36
N LEU A 93 1.71 4.58 22.61
CA LEU A 93 1.37 4.28 21.22
C LEU A 93 1.83 5.44 20.32
N GLY A 94 1.65 5.30 19.02
CA GLY A 94 2.04 6.33 18.07
C GLY A 94 3.56 6.43 17.91
N ALA A 95 4.02 7.65 17.66
CA ALA A 95 5.44 7.91 17.54
C ALA A 95 6.20 7.68 18.86
N PRO A 96 7.46 7.21 18.81
CA PRO A 96 8.25 6.92 20.00
C PRO A 96 8.37 8.11 20.95
N MET A 97 8.22 7.86 22.24
CA MET A 97 8.41 8.81 23.34
C MET A 97 9.56 8.33 24.24
N PRO A 98 10.83 8.56 23.85
CA PRO A 98 12.00 7.89 24.45
C PRO A 98 12.24 8.18 25.94
N HIS A 99 11.59 9.20 26.49
CA HIS A 99 11.71 9.57 27.90
C HIS A 99 10.69 8.91 28.83
N LEU A 100 9.81 8.07 28.26
CA LEU A 100 8.74 7.38 29.00
C LEU A 100 8.96 5.88 28.99
N THR A 101 8.82 5.26 30.17
CA THR A 101 8.83 3.80 30.28
C THR A 101 7.42 3.27 30.07
N SER A 102 7.25 2.41 29.09
CA SER A 102 5.97 1.80 28.72
C SER A 102 5.93 0.33 29.14
N MET A 103 4.72 -0.22 29.41
CA MET A 103 4.49 -1.65 29.60
C MET A 103 4.21 -2.33 28.26
N ASP A 104 5.14 -3.13 27.76
CA ASP A 104 5.07 -3.75 26.43
C ASP A 104 3.79 -4.59 26.21
N GLY A 105 3.39 -5.39 27.18
CA GLY A 105 2.16 -6.18 27.08
C GLY A 105 0.90 -5.33 26.92
N LEU A 106 0.79 -4.24 27.70
CA LEU A 106 -0.34 -3.31 27.58
C LEU A 106 -0.30 -2.54 26.25
N VAL A 107 0.88 -2.23 25.73
CA VAL A 107 1.04 -1.60 24.42
C VAL A 107 0.53 -2.52 23.31
N ALA A 108 0.91 -3.80 23.35
CA ALA A 108 0.47 -4.79 22.36
C ALA A 108 -1.06 -4.95 22.35
N ASP A 109 -1.67 -5.10 23.53
CA ASP A 109 -3.13 -5.26 23.67
C ASP A 109 -3.90 -4.02 23.16
N LEU A 110 -3.44 -2.83 23.53
CA LEU A 110 -4.08 -1.58 23.09
C LEU A 110 -3.89 -1.30 21.61
N ARG A 111 -2.72 -1.61 21.06
CA ARG A 111 -2.46 -1.47 19.62
C ARG A 111 -3.34 -2.41 18.82
N GLU A 112 -3.46 -3.68 19.25
CA GLU A 112 -4.34 -4.63 18.57
C GLU A 112 -5.81 -4.19 18.66
N ALA A 113 -6.27 -3.69 19.83
CA ALA A 113 -7.61 -3.15 19.95
C ALA A 113 -7.86 -1.95 19.01
N LEU A 114 -6.87 -1.05 18.85
CA LEU A 114 -6.95 0.07 17.94
C LEU A 114 -6.92 -0.38 16.47
N ASN A 115 -6.05 -1.34 16.14
CA ASN A 115 -5.98 -1.92 14.80
C ASN A 115 -7.30 -2.61 14.43
N ALA A 116 -7.92 -3.35 15.35
CA ALA A 116 -9.21 -4.01 15.11
C ALA A 116 -10.31 -3.00 14.75
N ILE A 117 -10.31 -1.82 15.40
CA ILE A 117 -11.24 -0.74 15.06
C ILE A 117 -10.93 -0.16 13.67
N ARG A 118 -9.65 0.13 13.39
CA ARG A 118 -9.19 0.73 12.12
C ARG A 118 -9.36 -0.18 10.91
N ARG A 119 -9.30 -1.51 11.10
CA ARG A 119 -9.55 -2.47 10.00
C ARG A 119 -10.93 -2.27 9.40
N ARG A 120 -11.92 -1.97 10.22
CA ARG A 120 -13.31 -1.79 9.82
C ARG A 120 -13.59 -0.30 9.55
N LYS A 121 -13.66 0.07 8.29
CA LYS A 121 -13.89 1.46 7.88
C LYS A 121 -15.31 1.92 8.17
N ASP A 122 -15.45 3.07 8.79
CA ASP A 122 -16.72 3.74 8.96
C ASP A 122 -17.11 4.57 7.71
N GLU A 123 -18.30 5.18 7.74
CA GLU A 123 -18.81 5.97 6.61
C GLU A 123 -17.95 7.21 6.30
N VAL A 124 -17.32 7.82 7.34
CA VAL A 124 -16.47 9.00 7.16
C VAL A 124 -15.14 8.58 6.51
N GLU A 125 -14.56 7.48 6.97
CA GLU A 125 -13.36 6.89 6.38
C GLU A 125 -13.59 6.49 4.92
N LEU A 126 -14.69 5.79 4.64
CA LEU A 126 -15.08 5.40 3.27
C LEU A 126 -15.32 6.61 2.37
N ALA A 127 -15.93 7.69 2.87
CA ALA A 127 -16.09 8.91 2.09
C ALA A 127 -14.75 9.56 1.73
N ARG A 128 -13.77 9.54 2.64
CA ARG A 128 -12.41 10.03 2.39
C ARG A 128 -11.67 9.15 1.38
N MET A 129 -11.78 7.82 1.52
CA MET A 129 -11.21 6.88 0.55
C MET A 129 -11.79 7.09 -0.84
N ARG A 130 -13.12 7.20 -0.98
CA ARG A 130 -13.75 7.49 -2.28
C ARG A 130 -13.31 8.81 -2.89
N ALA A 131 -13.01 9.83 -2.06
CA ALA A 131 -12.43 11.08 -2.56
C ALA A 131 -11.00 10.88 -3.12
N ALA A 132 -10.17 10.09 -2.41
CA ALA A 132 -8.83 9.72 -2.89
C ALA A 132 -8.91 8.89 -4.19
N GLU A 133 -9.84 7.92 -4.27
CA GLU A 133 -10.09 7.10 -5.46
C GLU A 133 -10.52 7.95 -6.67
N SER A 134 -11.41 8.91 -6.45
CA SER A 134 -11.85 9.82 -7.51
C SER A 134 -10.70 10.66 -8.07
N ALA A 135 -9.84 11.19 -7.20
CA ALA A 135 -8.65 11.94 -7.61
C ALA A 135 -7.67 11.04 -8.37
N THR A 136 -7.49 9.79 -7.92
CA THR A 136 -6.63 8.81 -8.58
C THR A 136 -7.17 8.42 -9.95
N SER A 137 -8.46 8.14 -10.06
CA SER A 137 -9.13 7.81 -11.33
C SER A 137 -8.96 8.93 -12.36
N ALA A 138 -9.10 10.21 -11.92
CA ALA A 138 -8.86 11.36 -12.78
C ALA A 138 -7.40 11.42 -13.29
N GLY A 139 -6.44 11.01 -12.45
CA GLY A 139 -5.03 10.90 -12.84
C GLY A 139 -4.81 9.86 -13.92
N PHE A 140 -5.32 8.66 -13.72
CA PHE A 140 -5.22 7.59 -14.73
C PHE A 140 -5.91 7.96 -16.03
N ALA A 141 -7.07 8.61 -15.99
CA ALA A 141 -7.75 9.11 -17.17
C ALA A 141 -6.93 10.18 -17.91
N ALA A 142 -6.20 11.03 -17.18
CA ALA A 142 -5.35 12.07 -17.78
C ALA A 142 -4.13 11.47 -18.50
N ILE A 143 -3.52 10.41 -17.96
CA ILE A 143 -2.30 9.84 -18.54
C ILE A 143 -2.56 8.79 -19.64
N ALA A 144 -3.69 8.10 -19.62
CA ALA A 144 -3.97 7.03 -20.59
C ALA A 144 -3.73 7.46 -22.06
N PRO A 145 -4.18 8.64 -22.52
CA PRO A 145 -3.93 9.11 -23.90
C PRO A 145 -2.50 9.60 -24.15
N LEU A 146 -1.67 9.73 -23.10
CA LEU A 146 -0.28 10.21 -23.21
C LEU A 146 0.74 9.07 -23.29
N ILE A 147 0.29 7.83 -23.13
CA ILE A 147 1.16 6.65 -23.19
C ILE A 147 1.45 6.33 -24.65
N GLU A 148 2.64 6.73 -25.10
CA GLU A 148 3.11 6.55 -26.48
C GLU A 148 4.64 6.42 -26.53
N PRO A 149 5.22 5.80 -27.56
CA PRO A 149 6.67 5.76 -27.73
C PRO A 149 7.29 7.16 -27.77
N GLY A 150 8.41 7.35 -27.07
CA GLY A 150 9.10 8.63 -26.95
C GLY A 150 8.70 9.45 -25.72
N ARG A 151 7.53 9.24 -25.12
CA ARG A 151 7.16 9.80 -23.81
C ARG A 151 7.99 9.16 -22.71
N THR A 152 8.39 9.92 -21.70
CA THR A 152 9.21 9.41 -20.59
C THR A 152 8.37 9.00 -19.38
N GLU A 153 8.94 8.11 -18.55
CA GLU A 153 8.35 7.71 -17.26
C GLU A 153 8.08 8.95 -16.37
N ARG A 154 9.03 9.90 -16.34
CA ARG A 154 8.93 11.12 -15.55
C ARG A 154 7.83 12.08 -16.04
N GLU A 155 7.68 12.24 -17.34
CA GLU A 155 6.60 13.06 -17.90
C GLU A 155 5.22 12.49 -17.51
N LEU A 156 5.08 11.17 -17.57
CA LEU A 156 3.84 10.51 -17.17
C LEU A 156 3.54 10.70 -15.68
N GLN A 157 4.55 10.55 -14.81
CA GLN A 157 4.41 10.84 -13.39
C GLN A 157 3.92 12.26 -13.14
N ILE A 158 4.52 13.26 -13.79
CA ILE A 158 4.17 14.67 -13.61
C ILE A 158 2.70 14.91 -13.92
N GLU A 159 2.22 14.41 -15.04
CA GLU A 159 0.82 14.61 -15.47
C GLU A 159 -0.16 13.88 -14.55
N LEU A 160 0.19 12.65 -14.11
CA LEU A 160 -0.58 11.85 -13.18
C LEU A 160 -0.76 12.58 -11.84
N GLU A 161 0.34 12.95 -11.21
CA GLU A 161 0.32 13.62 -9.90
C GLU A 161 -0.32 15.01 -9.98
N ALA A 162 -0.08 15.78 -11.06
CA ALA A 162 -0.75 17.05 -11.29
C ALA A 162 -2.27 16.88 -11.39
N ALA A 163 -2.75 15.81 -12.01
CA ALA A 163 -4.17 15.51 -12.08
C ALA A 163 -4.75 15.14 -10.71
N PHE A 164 -4.00 14.42 -9.85
CA PHE A 164 -4.43 14.16 -8.47
C PHE A 164 -4.72 15.46 -7.72
N PHE A 165 -3.80 16.41 -7.71
CA PHE A 165 -3.96 17.69 -7.03
C PHE A 165 -5.08 18.56 -7.62
N ARG A 166 -5.25 18.56 -8.96
CA ARG A 166 -6.33 19.29 -9.63
C ARG A 166 -7.71 18.73 -9.30
N ASN A 167 -7.79 17.46 -8.90
CA ASN A 167 -9.04 16.77 -8.58
C ASN A 167 -9.24 16.50 -7.08
N GLY A 168 -8.56 17.27 -6.23
CA GLY A 168 -8.82 17.33 -4.80
C GLY A 168 -8.00 16.41 -3.93
N GLY A 169 -7.00 15.71 -4.48
CA GLY A 169 -5.99 15.01 -3.69
C GLY A 169 -5.11 15.99 -2.92
N ASP A 170 -4.84 15.68 -1.65
CA ASP A 170 -3.97 16.51 -0.79
C ASP A 170 -2.48 16.16 -0.99
N SER A 171 -2.22 14.93 -1.41
CA SER A 171 -0.87 14.37 -1.61
C SER A 171 -0.93 13.15 -2.52
N VAL A 172 0.26 12.64 -2.90
CA VAL A 172 0.42 11.25 -3.31
C VAL A 172 0.41 10.35 -2.07
N ALA A 173 -0.24 9.18 -2.17
CA ALA A 173 -0.33 8.22 -1.08
C ALA A 173 1.02 7.52 -0.81
N PHE A 174 1.81 7.34 -1.86
CA PHE A 174 3.16 6.74 -1.87
C PHE A 174 3.94 7.26 -3.06
N GLU A 175 5.22 6.91 -3.15
CA GLU A 175 6.03 7.27 -4.33
C GLU A 175 5.46 6.62 -5.57
N THR A 176 5.03 7.44 -6.53
CA THR A 176 4.47 7.00 -7.81
C THR A 176 5.45 6.11 -8.57
N ILE A 177 4.99 4.98 -9.02
CA ILE A 177 5.75 4.02 -9.83
C ILE A 177 5.31 4.18 -11.29
N VAL A 178 6.26 4.44 -12.18
CA VAL A 178 6.06 4.35 -13.63
C VAL A 178 7.28 3.62 -14.21
N GLY A 179 7.09 2.39 -14.64
CA GLY A 179 8.14 1.57 -15.25
C GLY A 179 7.80 1.21 -16.68
N GLY A 180 8.69 1.59 -17.64
CA GLY A 180 8.57 1.22 -19.06
C GLY A 180 9.47 0.05 -19.43
N GLY A 181 8.99 -0.91 -20.25
CA GLY A 181 9.75 -2.08 -20.68
C GLY A 181 10.33 -2.88 -19.51
N PRO A 182 11.64 -3.19 -19.49
CA PRO A 182 12.27 -3.94 -18.40
C PRO A 182 12.08 -3.32 -16.99
N ASN A 183 11.92 -1.99 -16.90
CA ASN A 183 11.69 -1.30 -15.63
C ASN A 183 10.36 -1.68 -14.99
N SER A 184 9.37 -2.10 -15.77
CA SER A 184 8.06 -2.56 -15.27
C SER A 184 8.15 -3.87 -14.47
N ALA A 185 9.26 -4.61 -14.57
CA ALA A 185 9.51 -5.79 -13.71
C ALA A 185 10.02 -5.43 -12.31
N VAL A 186 10.44 -4.18 -12.07
CA VAL A 186 10.94 -3.72 -10.76
C VAL A 186 9.76 -3.22 -9.95
N LEU A 187 9.42 -3.93 -8.87
CA LEU A 187 8.15 -3.75 -8.13
C LEU A 187 7.92 -2.32 -7.60
N HIS A 188 8.97 -1.62 -7.18
CA HIS A 188 8.91 -0.23 -6.68
C HIS A 188 9.89 0.66 -7.47
N PHE A 189 9.70 0.75 -8.79
CA PHE A 189 10.61 1.46 -9.68
C PHE A 189 10.35 2.98 -9.65
N PRO A 190 11.32 3.82 -9.25
CA PRO A 190 11.16 5.27 -9.30
C PRO A 190 11.22 5.76 -10.74
N PRO A 191 10.25 6.58 -11.21
CA PRO A 191 10.23 7.06 -12.59
C PRO A 191 11.51 7.82 -12.99
N THR A 192 12.01 7.53 -14.19
CA THR A 192 13.23 8.12 -14.73
C THR A 192 12.93 8.95 -16.00
N SER A 193 13.99 9.46 -16.65
CA SER A 193 13.88 10.10 -17.96
C SER A 193 13.96 9.11 -19.14
N ARG A 194 13.85 7.79 -18.89
CA ARG A 194 13.81 6.79 -19.94
C ARG A 194 12.56 6.99 -20.81
N PRO A 195 12.71 7.14 -22.13
CA PRO A 195 11.56 7.16 -23.02
C PRO A 195 11.02 5.75 -23.25
N PHE A 196 9.72 5.62 -23.41
CA PHE A 196 9.10 4.36 -23.84
C PHE A 196 9.51 4.03 -25.26
N ALA A 197 9.85 2.77 -25.50
CA ALA A 197 10.08 2.23 -26.82
C ALA A 197 8.79 1.64 -27.40
N ASP A 198 8.75 1.46 -28.71
CA ASP A 198 7.69 0.66 -29.34
C ASP A 198 7.73 -0.78 -28.82
N GLY A 199 6.58 -1.31 -28.42
CA GLY A 199 6.47 -2.64 -27.81
C GLY A 199 6.73 -2.69 -26.30
N ASP A 200 7.12 -1.60 -25.63
CA ASP A 200 7.24 -1.56 -24.17
C ASP A 200 5.87 -1.76 -23.48
N LEU A 201 5.90 -2.48 -22.38
CA LEU A 201 4.85 -2.40 -21.36
C LEU A 201 5.11 -1.17 -20.49
N VAL A 202 4.06 -0.45 -20.12
CA VAL A 202 4.12 0.68 -19.20
C VAL A 202 3.24 0.34 -17.98
N LEU A 203 3.88 -0.04 -16.89
CA LEU A 203 3.23 -0.28 -15.61
C LEU A 203 3.20 1.03 -14.84
N VAL A 204 2.00 1.44 -14.44
CA VAL A 204 1.75 2.61 -13.59
C VAL A 204 1.07 2.14 -12.33
N ASP A 205 1.68 2.45 -11.19
CA ASP A 205 1.19 2.13 -9.85
C ASP A 205 1.24 3.41 -9.01
N ALA A 206 0.07 3.92 -8.64
CA ALA A 206 -0.06 5.21 -8.01
C ALA A 206 -1.40 5.38 -7.30
N GLY A 207 -1.41 6.27 -6.32
CA GLY A 207 -2.60 6.66 -5.62
C GLY A 207 -2.52 8.09 -5.09
N ALA A 208 -3.63 8.79 -5.10
CA ALA A 208 -3.81 10.04 -4.38
C ALA A 208 -4.12 9.74 -2.91
N GLU A 209 -3.87 10.73 -2.08
CA GLU A 209 -4.31 10.75 -0.69
C GLU A 209 -5.29 11.90 -0.47
N TYR A 210 -6.30 11.66 0.34
CA TYR A 210 -7.23 12.69 0.81
C TYR A 210 -7.41 12.58 2.33
N ARG A 211 -7.03 13.62 3.07
CA ARG A 211 -7.06 13.67 4.54
C ARG A 211 -6.42 12.46 5.22
N GLY A 212 -5.29 12.01 4.70
CA GLY A 212 -4.55 10.86 5.20
C GLY A 212 -5.03 9.50 4.66
N TYR A 213 -6.18 9.42 4.01
CA TYR A 213 -6.70 8.19 3.41
C TYR A 213 -6.19 8.01 1.99
N ALA A 214 -5.68 6.82 1.72
CA ALA A 214 -5.00 6.48 0.49
C ALA A 214 -5.92 5.77 -0.51
N SER A 215 -5.62 5.97 -1.79
CA SER A 215 -5.95 5.08 -2.89
C SER A 215 -4.70 4.33 -3.34
N ASP A 216 -4.90 3.17 -3.98
CA ASP A 216 -3.81 2.33 -4.50
C ASP A 216 -4.29 1.59 -5.76
N ILE A 217 -3.78 1.97 -6.92
CA ILE A 217 -4.21 1.45 -8.22
C ILE A 217 -3.00 1.13 -9.08
N THR A 218 -2.96 -0.06 -9.64
CA THR A 218 -2.02 -0.38 -10.73
C THR A 218 -2.76 -0.70 -12.02
N ARG A 219 -2.26 -0.15 -13.13
CA ARG A 219 -2.62 -0.52 -14.50
C ARG A 219 -1.37 -0.70 -15.35
N THR A 220 -1.44 -1.66 -16.27
CA THR A 220 -0.36 -1.87 -17.26
C THR A 220 -0.90 -1.61 -18.66
N TYR A 221 -0.19 -0.78 -19.41
CA TYR A 221 -0.55 -0.32 -20.75
C TYR A 221 0.51 -0.75 -21.77
N PRO A 222 0.14 -1.03 -23.03
CA PRO A 222 1.11 -1.13 -24.11
C PRO A 222 1.48 0.26 -24.63
N ALA A 223 2.77 0.59 -24.70
CA ALA A 223 3.24 1.90 -25.22
C ALA A 223 2.81 2.15 -26.66
N SER A 224 2.72 1.10 -27.47
CA SER A 224 2.26 1.16 -28.87
C SER A 224 0.73 1.21 -29.06
N GLY A 225 -0.03 1.32 -27.95
CA GLY A 225 -1.50 1.34 -27.98
C GLY A 225 -2.16 -0.02 -28.15
N ARG A 226 -1.38 -1.08 -28.38
CA ARG A 226 -1.87 -2.47 -28.49
C ARG A 226 -0.84 -3.45 -27.93
N PHE A 227 -1.30 -4.42 -27.17
CA PHE A 227 -0.46 -5.54 -26.74
C PHE A 227 -0.03 -6.40 -27.92
N THR A 228 1.18 -6.95 -27.88
CA THR A 228 1.56 -8.09 -28.72
C THR A 228 0.76 -9.32 -28.32
N SER A 229 0.76 -10.38 -29.16
CA SER A 229 0.04 -11.61 -28.82
C SER A 229 0.53 -12.21 -27.49
N GLU A 230 1.84 -12.21 -27.26
CA GLU A 230 2.45 -12.70 -26.02
C GLU A 230 2.08 -11.84 -24.81
N GLN A 231 2.09 -10.52 -24.94
CA GLN A 231 1.63 -9.60 -23.89
C GLN A 231 0.14 -9.77 -23.59
N GLN A 232 -0.68 -9.98 -24.63
CA GLN A 232 -2.12 -10.22 -24.46
C GLN A 232 -2.42 -11.50 -23.69
N GLU A 233 -1.67 -12.58 -23.94
CA GLU A 233 -1.82 -13.85 -23.22
C GLU A 233 -1.47 -13.65 -21.72
N ILE A 234 -0.32 -13.03 -21.41
CA ILE A 234 0.07 -12.77 -20.02
C ILE A 234 -0.92 -11.81 -19.35
N TYR A 235 -1.38 -10.75 -20.03
CA TYR A 235 -2.39 -9.83 -19.48
C TYR A 235 -3.70 -10.53 -19.14
N ALA A 236 -4.13 -11.47 -20.00
CA ALA A 236 -5.33 -12.27 -19.74
C ALA A 236 -5.19 -13.15 -18.49
N ILE A 237 -3.99 -13.71 -18.23
CA ILE A 237 -3.72 -14.48 -17.00
C ILE A 237 -3.82 -13.57 -15.76
N VAL A 238 -3.16 -12.40 -15.78
CA VAL A 238 -3.19 -11.44 -14.65
C VAL A 238 -4.63 -10.96 -14.40
N ARG A 239 -5.39 -10.67 -15.47
CA ARG A 239 -6.78 -10.27 -15.37
C ARG A 239 -7.66 -11.38 -14.76
N ALA A 240 -7.51 -12.61 -15.22
CA ALA A 240 -8.26 -13.75 -14.67
C ALA A 240 -7.93 -13.99 -13.19
N ALA A 241 -6.66 -13.81 -12.78
CA ALA A 241 -6.25 -13.90 -11.39
C ALA A 241 -6.90 -12.79 -10.53
N SER A 242 -6.93 -11.54 -11.04
CA SER A 242 -7.60 -10.41 -10.38
C SER A 242 -9.11 -10.65 -10.22
N GLU A 243 -9.78 -11.05 -11.30
CA GLU A 243 -11.23 -11.31 -11.30
C GLU A 243 -11.61 -12.44 -10.33
N ARG A 244 -10.87 -13.56 -10.33
CA ARG A 244 -11.13 -14.72 -9.45
C ARG A 244 -10.83 -14.40 -7.99
N ALA A 245 -9.74 -13.70 -7.72
CA ALA A 245 -9.39 -13.27 -6.37
C ALA A 245 -10.44 -12.30 -5.81
N THR A 246 -10.84 -11.29 -6.61
CA THR A 246 -11.89 -10.33 -6.25
C THR A 246 -13.21 -11.03 -5.93
N ALA A 247 -13.66 -11.95 -6.78
CA ALA A 247 -14.92 -12.69 -6.56
C ALA A 247 -14.90 -13.54 -5.28
N ARG A 248 -13.71 -13.87 -4.75
CA ARG A 248 -13.57 -14.63 -3.50
C ARG A 248 -13.52 -13.74 -2.26
N CYS A 249 -13.38 -12.43 -2.40
CA CYS A 249 -13.32 -11.49 -1.29
C CYS A 249 -14.67 -11.27 -0.61
N THR A 250 -15.18 -12.31 0.09
CA THR A 250 -16.44 -12.28 0.84
C THR A 250 -16.20 -12.49 2.34
N PRO A 251 -17.10 -12.05 3.24
CA PRO A 251 -16.92 -12.17 4.68
C PRO A 251 -16.66 -13.63 5.13
N GLY A 252 -15.72 -13.78 6.05
CA GLY A 252 -15.34 -15.07 6.63
C GLY A 252 -14.29 -15.86 5.83
N ILE A 253 -13.92 -15.39 4.63
CA ILE A 253 -12.86 -16.00 3.85
C ILE A 253 -11.50 -15.59 4.40
N GLU A 254 -10.58 -16.54 4.50
CA GLU A 254 -9.21 -16.29 4.91
C GLU A 254 -8.42 -15.62 3.78
N TRP A 255 -7.65 -14.57 4.11
CA TRP A 255 -6.83 -13.87 3.12
C TRP A 255 -5.85 -14.79 2.37
N ARG A 256 -5.31 -15.80 3.05
CA ARG A 256 -4.47 -16.85 2.44
C ARG A 256 -5.19 -17.58 1.31
N GLU A 257 -6.49 -17.79 1.42
CA GLU A 257 -7.29 -18.45 0.37
C GLU A 257 -7.41 -17.55 -0.87
N VAL A 258 -7.61 -16.24 -0.68
CA VAL A 258 -7.63 -15.26 -1.78
C VAL A 258 -6.31 -15.27 -2.53
N HIS A 259 -5.18 -15.26 -1.78
CA HIS A 259 -3.85 -15.36 -2.39
C HIS A 259 -3.66 -16.68 -3.15
N ARG A 260 -4.05 -17.82 -2.56
CA ARG A 260 -3.91 -19.14 -3.20
C ARG A 260 -4.69 -19.22 -4.51
N ILE A 261 -5.89 -18.64 -4.59
CA ILE A 261 -6.68 -18.59 -5.81
C ILE A 261 -5.96 -17.81 -6.91
N ALA A 262 -5.42 -16.63 -6.59
CA ALA A 262 -4.65 -15.86 -7.56
C ALA A 262 -3.39 -16.61 -8.01
N ALA A 263 -2.62 -17.14 -7.06
CA ALA A 263 -1.40 -17.88 -7.34
C ALA A 263 -1.65 -19.13 -8.21
N THR A 264 -2.72 -19.89 -7.91
CA THR A 264 -3.10 -21.06 -8.72
C THR A 264 -3.57 -20.65 -10.12
N THR A 265 -4.31 -19.54 -10.23
CA THR A 265 -4.74 -19.03 -11.55
C THR A 265 -3.53 -18.58 -12.39
N ILE A 266 -2.55 -17.93 -11.76
CA ILE A 266 -1.30 -17.54 -12.43
C ILE A 266 -0.50 -18.79 -12.83
N ALA A 267 -0.36 -19.79 -11.94
CA ALA A 267 0.36 -21.02 -12.25
C ALA A 267 -0.28 -21.78 -13.42
N ASP A 268 -1.61 -21.91 -13.44
CA ASP A 268 -2.38 -22.53 -14.50
C ASP A 268 -2.12 -21.85 -15.85
N GLY A 269 -2.28 -20.53 -15.90
CA GLY A 269 -2.01 -19.75 -17.10
C GLY A 269 -0.55 -19.81 -17.55
N LEU A 270 0.42 -19.83 -16.62
CA LEU A 270 1.84 -19.95 -16.96
C LEU A 270 2.22 -21.37 -17.43
N VAL A 271 1.49 -22.41 -17.02
CA VAL A 271 1.61 -23.77 -17.59
C VAL A 271 1.12 -23.78 -19.04
N ASP A 272 -0.06 -23.22 -19.30
CA ASP A 272 -0.62 -23.10 -20.65
C ASP A 272 0.27 -22.26 -21.57
N PHE A 273 0.84 -21.18 -21.02
CA PHE A 273 1.78 -20.30 -21.71
C PHE A 273 3.17 -20.96 -21.95
N GLY A 274 3.50 -22.03 -21.18
CA GLY A 274 4.76 -22.78 -21.29
C GLY A 274 5.95 -22.17 -20.55
N LEU A 275 5.74 -21.36 -19.53
CA LEU A 275 6.77 -20.93 -18.58
C LEU A 275 6.88 -21.83 -17.35
N LEU A 276 5.81 -22.52 -16.99
CA LEU A 276 5.81 -23.52 -15.93
C LEU A 276 5.42 -24.90 -16.45
N HIS A 277 5.87 -25.96 -15.75
CA HIS A 277 5.56 -27.35 -16.05
C HIS A 277 5.06 -28.08 -14.79
N GLY A 278 3.93 -28.75 -14.90
CA GLY A 278 3.36 -29.55 -13.82
C GLY A 278 1.91 -29.20 -13.49
N ASP A 279 1.41 -29.78 -12.41
CA ASP A 279 0.09 -29.49 -11.89
C ASP A 279 0.09 -28.13 -11.18
N PRO A 280 -0.81 -27.19 -11.55
CA PRO A 280 -0.82 -25.83 -10.99
C PRO A 280 -0.91 -25.78 -9.46
N GLN A 281 -1.70 -26.67 -8.85
CA GLN A 281 -1.83 -26.71 -7.39
C GLN A 281 -0.51 -27.15 -6.73
N SER A 282 0.12 -28.21 -7.26
CA SER A 282 1.43 -28.68 -6.79
C SER A 282 2.53 -27.62 -6.97
N LEU A 283 2.48 -26.84 -8.05
CA LEU A 283 3.42 -25.75 -8.28
C LEU A 283 3.27 -24.64 -7.23
N VAL A 284 2.04 -24.30 -6.84
CA VAL A 284 1.78 -23.33 -5.77
C VAL A 284 2.20 -23.86 -4.41
N GLU A 285 1.93 -25.13 -4.09
CA GLU A 285 2.36 -25.77 -2.85
C GLU A 285 3.90 -25.80 -2.70
N ARG A 286 4.61 -25.92 -3.82
CA ARG A 286 6.09 -25.85 -3.88
C ARG A 286 6.62 -24.42 -3.95
N GLY A 287 5.78 -23.42 -4.20
CA GLY A 287 6.15 -22.02 -4.39
C GLY A 287 6.78 -21.70 -5.75
N ALA A 288 6.66 -22.56 -6.77
CA ALA A 288 7.33 -22.37 -8.07
C ALA A 288 6.81 -21.14 -8.84
N GLN A 289 5.53 -20.78 -8.69
CA GLN A 289 4.94 -19.58 -9.27
C GLN A 289 5.60 -18.29 -8.77
N SER A 290 6.26 -18.31 -7.60
CA SER A 290 6.92 -17.13 -7.03
C SER A 290 8.10 -16.61 -7.84
N VAL A 291 8.60 -17.41 -8.78
CA VAL A 291 9.60 -16.96 -9.77
C VAL A 291 9.04 -15.81 -10.63
N PHE A 292 7.72 -15.84 -10.91
CA PHE A 292 7.02 -14.86 -11.74
C PHE A 292 6.00 -14.01 -10.96
N PHE A 293 5.52 -14.49 -9.80
CA PHE A 293 4.63 -13.76 -8.89
C PHE A 293 5.24 -13.72 -7.48
N PRO A 294 6.22 -12.81 -7.23
CA PRO A 294 7.06 -12.86 -6.03
C PRO A 294 6.49 -12.13 -4.81
N HIS A 295 5.25 -11.68 -4.83
CA HIS A 295 4.63 -10.93 -3.74
C HIS A 295 3.26 -11.46 -3.32
N GLY A 296 2.74 -11.02 -2.19
CA GLY A 296 1.39 -11.32 -1.74
C GLY A 296 0.33 -10.68 -2.63
N ILE A 297 -0.91 -11.21 -2.57
CA ILE A 297 -2.02 -10.71 -3.39
C ILE A 297 -2.46 -9.28 -3.05
N GLY A 298 -2.01 -8.73 -1.91
CA GLY A 298 -2.37 -7.38 -1.51
C GLY A 298 -2.21 -7.12 -0.01
N HIS A 299 -2.72 -5.99 0.43
CA HIS A 299 -2.69 -5.50 1.80
C HIS A 299 -3.93 -4.68 2.13
N MET A 300 -4.13 -4.35 3.42
CA MET A 300 -5.14 -3.38 3.80
C MET A 300 -4.71 -1.97 3.40
N VAL A 301 -5.68 -1.18 2.99
CA VAL A 301 -5.54 0.24 2.64
C VAL A 301 -6.56 1.06 3.44
N GLY A 302 -6.20 2.30 3.78
CA GLY A 302 -7.06 3.20 4.56
C GLY A 302 -6.31 4.45 4.97
N LEU A 303 -6.11 4.68 6.26
CA LEU A 303 -5.31 5.78 6.77
C LEU A 303 -3.81 5.52 6.53
N GLY A 304 -3.39 5.82 5.32
CA GLY A 304 -2.14 5.43 4.69
C GLY A 304 -2.30 4.22 3.75
N VAL A 305 -1.37 4.08 2.80
CA VAL A 305 -1.38 3.03 1.77
C VAL A 305 -1.31 1.63 2.38
N ARG A 306 -0.65 1.47 3.53
CA ARG A 306 -0.65 0.24 4.32
C ARG A 306 -1.25 0.53 5.68
N ASP A 307 -2.51 0.17 5.82
CA ASP A 307 -3.24 0.36 7.07
C ASP A 307 -3.05 -0.84 8.02
N ALA A 308 -3.81 -0.91 9.09
CA ALA A 308 -3.77 -1.84 10.22
C ALA A 308 -3.95 -3.34 9.86
N GLY A 309 -3.37 -3.77 8.74
CA GLY A 309 -3.32 -5.15 8.26
C GLY A 309 -2.04 -5.82 8.71
N GLU A 310 -2.11 -6.64 9.76
CA GLU A 310 -1.01 -7.44 10.26
C GLU A 310 -1.43 -8.91 10.29
N VAL A 311 -0.48 -9.78 10.60
CA VAL A 311 -0.76 -11.16 10.99
C VAL A 311 -1.42 -11.13 12.36
N LEU A 312 -2.62 -11.68 12.50
CA LEU A 312 -3.31 -11.71 13.79
C LEU A 312 -2.48 -12.43 14.86
N PRO A 313 -2.53 -11.97 16.13
CA PRO A 313 -1.85 -12.63 17.23
C PRO A 313 -2.18 -14.13 17.30
N GLY A 314 -1.14 -14.95 17.48
CA GLY A 314 -1.28 -16.41 17.57
C GLY A 314 -1.37 -17.15 16.22
N ARG A 315 -1.24 -16.47 15.11
CA ARG A 315 -1.04 -17.10 13.80
C ARG A 315 0.45 -17.25 13.53
N GLU A 316 0.86 -18.48 13.19
CA GLU A 316 2.22 -18.71 12.71
C GLU A 316 2.38 -18.16 11.30
N PRO A 317 3.48 -17.44 11.00
CA PRO A 317 3.81 -17.10 9.64
C PRO A 317 3.85 -18.37 8.78
N SER A 318 3.26 -18.32 7.60
CA SER A 318 3.39 -19.42 6.64
C SER A 318 4.85 -19.46 6.16
N GLU A 319 5.63 -20.43 6.65
CA GLU A 319 7.08 -20.45 6.42
C GLU A 319 7.46 -20.77 4.99
N ASP A 320 6.65 -21.52 4.24
CA ASP A 320 7.06 -22.06 2.92
C ASP A 320 6.14 -21.72 1.75
N ASP A 321 4.84 -21.49 1.97
CA ASP A 321 3.88 -21.44 0.86
C ASP A 321 3.64 -20.05 0.29
N PHE A 322 3.84 -18.99 1.09
CA PHE A 322 3.54 -17.60 0.68
C PHE A 322 4.61 -16.65 1.21
N PRO A 323 5.70 -16.46 0.50
CA PRO A 323 6.90 -15.83 1.02
C PRO A 323 6.74 -14.41 1.54
N ARG A 324 5.59 -13.76 1.52
CA ARG A 324 5.40 -12.39 2.06
C ARG A 324 3.93 -11.95 2.08
N LEU A 325 3.04 -12.75 2.65
CA LEU A 325 1.73 -12.21 3.00
C LEU A 325 1.91 -11.14 4.08
N ARG A 326 1.50 -9.91 3.76
CA ARG A 326 1.55 -8.77 4.69
C ARG A 326 0.32 -8.72 5.59
N VAL A 327 -0.68 -9.49 5.25
CA VAL A 327 -1.95 -9.62 5.96
C VAL A 327 -2.27 -11.11 6.08
N ASP A 328 -2.70 -11.52 7.25
CA ASP A 328 -3.19 -12.87 7.50
C ASP A 328 -4.34 -12.82 8.52
N LEU A 329 -5.54 -12.60 8.01
CA LEU A 329 -6.75 -12.50 8.79
C LEU A 329 -7.98 -12.90 7.94
N PRO A 330 -9.10 -13.28 8.58
CA PRO A 330 -10.36 -13.47 7.87
C PRO A 330 -10.91 -12.12 7.40
N LEU A 331 -11.55 -12.12 6.24
CA LEU A 331 -12.23 -10.93 5.71
C LEU A 331 -13.49 -10.64 6.52
N GLU A 332 -13.70 -9.37 6.86
CA GLU A 332 -14.90 -8.90 7.54
C GLU A 332 -15.52 -7.70 6.79
N VAL A 333 -16.84 -7.53 6.95
CA VAL A 333 -17.56 -6.38 6.40
C VAL A 333 -16.94 -5.07 6.90
N GLY A 334 -16.65 -4.15 5.99
CA GLY A 334 -16.00 -2.87 6.27
C GLY A 334 -14.47 -2.90 6.13
N HIS A 335 -13.85 -4.08 5.91
CA HIS A 335 -12.44 -4.14 5.54
C HIS A 335 -12.23 -3.61 4.12
N VAL A 336 -11.10 -2.93 3.88
CA VAL A 336 -10.68 -2.50 2.54
C VAL A 336 -9.28 -3.05 2.26
N PHE A 337 -9.14 -3.73 1.11
CA PHE A 337 -7.90 -4.37 0.67
C PHE A 337 -7.55 -3.95 -0.75
N THR A 338 -6.24 -3.99 -1.06
CA THR A 338 -5.80 -4.10 -2.46
C THR A 338 -5.93 -5.54 -2.94
N VAL A 339 -6.20 -5.75 -4.21
CA VAL A 339 -6.04 -7.03 -4.92
C VAL A 339 -5.18 -6.75 -6.14
N GLU A 340 -3.92 -7.22 -6.11
CA GLU A 340 -2.85 -6.79 -7.01
C GLU A 340 -2.05 -7.95 -7.65
N PRO A 341 -2.68 -8.95 -8.28
CA PRO A 341 -1.90 -9.98 -8.95
C PRO A 341 -1.03 -9.38 -10.07
N GLY A 342 0.15 -9.95 -10.26
CA GLY A 342 1.06 -9.56 -11.32
C GLY A 342 1.95 -10.70 -11.78
N ILE A 343 2.51 -10.56 -12.98
CA ILE A 343 3.49 -11.47 -13.56
C ILE A 343 4.69 -10.63 -14.02
N TYR A 344 5.88 -11.02 -13.59
CA TYR A 344 7.11 -10.27 -13.82
C TYR A 344 8.23 -11.21 -14.26
N VAL A 345 9.01 -10.80 -15.24
CA VAL A 345 10.26 -11.48 -15.63
C VAL A 345 11.43 -10.69 -15.04
N VAL A 346 11.75 -11.00 -13.78
CA VAL A 346 12.76 -10.27 -13.00
C VAL A 346 14.13 -10.91 -13.19
N PRO A 347 15.13 -10.23 -13.81
CA PRO A 347 16.45 -10.82 -14.04
C PRO A 347 17.09 -11.40 -12.77
N ALA A 348 16.93 -10.74 -11.62
CA ALA A 348 17.46 -11.20 -10.34
C ALA A 348 16.89 -12.54 -9.88
N LEU A 349 15.62 -12.83 -10.20
CA LEU A 349 14.98 -14.12 -9.88
C LEU A 349 15.29 -15.19 -10.90
N ILE A 350 15.31 -14.81 -12.20
CA ILE A 350 15.62 -15.74 -13.31
C ILE A 350 17.06 -16.24 -13.23
N HIS A 351 18.00 -15.42 -12.77
CA HIS A 351 19.41 -15.80 -12.61
C HIS A 351 19.77 -16.32 -11.20
N ASP A 352 18.81 -16.37 -10.28
CA ASP A 352 19.07 -16.87 -8.93
C ASP A 352 19.37 -18.36 -8.93
N ALA A 353 20.57 -18.73 -8.48
CA ALA A 353 21.02 -20.12 -8.51
C ALA A 353 20.20 -21.04 -7.58
N GLN A 354 19.66 -20.51 -6.47
CA GLN A 354 18.83 -21.29 -5.55
C GLN A 354 17.46 -21.55 -6.16
N PHE A 355 16.85 -20.56 -6.81
CA PHE A 355 15.60 -20.75 -7.52
C PHE A 355 15.75 -21.72 -8.69
N ARG A 356 16.82 -21.59 -9.46
CA ARG A 356 17.12 -22.50 -10.60
C ARG A 356 17.31 -23.95 -10.13
N GLU A 357 17.98 -24.20 -9.02
CA GLU A 357 18.11 -25.54 -8.47
C GLU A 357 16.80 -26.04 -7.86
N ARG A 358 16.10 -25.21 -7.08
CA ARG A 358 14.83 -25.57 -6.42
C ARG A 358 13.71 -25.90 -7.41
N TYR A 359 13.61 -25.14 -8.50
CA TYR A 359 12.51 -25.23 -9.49
C TYR A 359 12.98 -25.71 -10.87
N ARG A 360 14.11 -26.43 -10.95
CA ARG A 360 14.72 -26.88 -12.21
C ARG A 360 13.80 -27.71 -13.10
N ASP A 361 12.85 -28.43 -12.51
CA ASP A 361 11.86 -29.29 -13.14
C ASP A 361 10.51 -28.62 -13.36
N ALA A 362 10.30 -27.46 -12.79
CA ALA A 362 9.04 -26.75 -12.79
C ALA A 362 9.03 -25.51 -13.69
N VAL A 363 10.18 -24.92 -14.00
CA VAL A 363 10.32 -23.69 -14.80
C VAL A 363 11.05 -23.98 -16.09
N ASP A 364 10.52 -23.46 -17.20
CA ASP A 364 11.25 -23.36 -18.47
C ASP A 364 12.24 -22.18 -18.42
N TRP A 365 13.45 -22.48 -17.96
CA TRP A 365 14.46 -21.45 -17.75
C TRP A 365 14.97 -20.85 -19.05
N GLU A 366 15.02 -21.60 -20.17
CA GLU A 366 15.44 -21.10 -21.48
C GLU A 366 14.42 -20.07 -22.00
N ARG A 367 13.13 -20.41 -21.91
CA ARG A 367 12.05 -19.49 -22.27
C ARG A 367 12.02 -18.25 -21.36
N ALA A 368 12.18 -18.42 -20.03
CA ALA A 368 12.23 -17.32 -19.08
C ALA A 368 13.40 -16.36 -19.38
N GLU A 369 14.59 -16.89 -19.73
CA GLU A 369 15.72 -16.07 -20.16
C GLU A 369 15.46 -15.32 -21.47
N SER A 370 14.75 -15.92 -22.41
CA SER A 370 14.39 -15.25 -23.67
C SER A 370 13.41 -14.09 -23.49
N MET A 371 12.73 -14.02 -22.33
CA MET A 371 11.74 -12.99 -21.99
C MET A 371 12.27 -11.91 -21.03
N LEU A 372 13.58 -11.79 -20.81
CA LEU A 372 14.15 -10.80 -19.87
C LEU A 372 13.80 -9.35 -20.22
N ASP A 373 13.51 -9.05 -21.48
CA ASP A 373 13.07 -7.72 -21.94
C ASP A 373 11.55 -7.52 -21.85
N PHE A 374 10.78 -8.56 -21.45
CA PHE A 374 9.32 -8.48 -21.33
C PHE A 374 8.86 -7.44 -20.31
N GLY A 375 9.57 -7.35 -19.18
CA GLY A 375 9.16 -6.52 -18.06
C GLY A 375 8.15 -7.20 -17.12
N GLY A 376 7.11 -6.48 -16.70
CA GLY A 376 6.08 -6.98 -15.80
C GLY A 376 4.72 -6.37 -16.03
N MET A 377 3.69 -7.06 -15.56
CA MET A 377 2.29 -6.63 -15.58
C MET A 377 1.67 -6.80 -14.20
N ARG A 378 0.90 -5.79 -13.76
CA ARG A 378 0.06 -5.84 -12.57
C ARG A 378 -1.28 -5.19 -12.86
N ILE A 379 -2.33 -5.73 -12.27
CA ILE A 379 -3.66 -5.11 -12.18
C ILE A 379 -3.99 -5.04 -10.70
N GLU A 380 -4.28 -3.85 -10.20
CA GLU A 380 -4.58 -3.61 -8.79
C GLU A 380 -5.84 -2.79 -8.62
N ASN A 381 -6.68 -3.21 -7.69
CA ASN A 381 -7.88 -2.51 -7.29
C ASN A 381 -8.02 -2.48 -5.77
N ASN A 382 -8.65 -1.43 -5.25
CA ASN A 382 -9.11 -1.38 -3.87
C ASN A 382 -10.53 -1.97 -3.76
N LEU A 383 -10.71 -2.91 -2.85
CA LEU A 383 -11.96 -3.62 -2.62
C LEU A 383 -12.47 -3.35 -1.21
N LEU A 384 -13.71 -2.91 -1.10
CA LEU A 384 -14.47 -2.89 0.15
C LEU A 384 -15.21 -4.23 0.31
N ILE A 385 -14.99 -4.90 1.43
CA ILE A 385 -15.74 -6.11 1.80
C ILE A 385 -17.12 -5.70 2.30
N THR A 386 -18.16 -6.16 1.61
CA THR A 386 -19.57 -5.93 1.96
C THR A 386 -20.20 -7.20 2.54
N ASP A 387 -21.47 -7.17 2.90
CA ASP A 387 -22.26 -8.35 3.28
C ASP A 387 -22.69 -9.22 2.09
N GLY A 388 -22.41 -8.76 0.86
CA GLY A 388 -22.63 -9.47 -0.40
C GLY A 388 -21.33 -9.58 -1.20
N ASP A 389 -21.40 -9.28 -2.52
CA ASP A 389 -20.24 -9.18 -3.38
C ASP A 389 -19.37 -7.98 -2.98
N PRO A 390 -18.04 -8.05 -3.10
CA PRO A 390 -17.17 -6.93 -2.77
C PRO A 390 -17.42 -5.73 -3.69
N GLU A 391 -17.39 -4.53 -3.13
CA GLU A 391 -17.42 -3.28 -3.92
C GLU A 391 -16.01 -2.96 -4.42
N VAL A 392 -15.84 -2.82 -5.72
CA VAL A 392 -14.58 -2.35 -6.33
C VAL A 392 -14.59 -0.83 -6.29
N LEU A 393 -13.85 -0.23 -5.35
CA LEU A 393 -13.79 1.23 -5.18
C LEU A 393 -13.11 1.92 -6.37
N THR A 394 -12.21 1.23 -7.04
CA THR A 394 -11.42 1.71 -8.18
C THR A 394 -12.02 1.35 -9.55
N GLY A 395 -13.30 1.01 -9.59
CA GLY A 395 -14.00 0.55 -10.79
C GLY A 395 -14.04 1.56 -11.96
N ASP A 396 -13.84 2.83 -11.67
CA ASP A 396 -13.83 3.91 -12.68
C ASP A 396 -12.53 3.97 -13.51
N VAL A 397 -11.46 3.25 -13.10
CA VAL A 397 -10.22 3.13 -13.88
C VAL A 397 -10.30 1.87 -14.75
N PRO A 398 -10.57 2.01 -16.06
CA PRO A 398 -10.82 0.87 -16.92
C PRO A 398 -9.57 0.00 -17.08
N LEU A 399 -9.80 -1.29 -17.26
CA LEU A 399 -8.78 -2.22 -17.72
C LEU A 399 -8.48 -1.94 -19.20
N VAL A 400 -7.25 -2.23 -19.62
CA VAL A 400 -6.87 -2.15 -21.03
C VAL A 400 -7.55 -3.27 -21.80
N ALA A 401 -8.16 -2.94 -22.93
CA ALA A 401 -8.95 -3.85 -23.76
C ALA A 401 -8.04 -4.76 -24.63
#